data_ba8f41da4bbebdbbd4730aa55d15dd27
#
_entry.id   ba8f41da4bbebdbbd4730aa55d15dd27
#
_cell.length_a   1.000
_cell.length_b   1.000
_cell.length_c   1.000
_cell.angle_alpha   90.00
_cell.angle_beta   90.00
_cell.angle_gamma   90.00
#
_symmetry.space_group_name_H-M   'P 1'
#
loop_
_entity.id
_entity.type
_entity.pdbx_description
1 polymer ?
#
loop_
_entity_poly.entity_id
_entity_poly.type
_entity_poly.pdbx_seq_one_letter_code
_entity_poly.pdbx_strand_id
1 'polypeptide(L)'
;VSAFDWNKSGDKIAYIRFDETNVPEFSMDIMGEELYPTEQVFKYPKAGEENAKVSLHIYDLASDTSSNVAISSFNNYYIPRIKWTEENYLLSVQLMNRHQNELDLILVDASNNNSTLLLHKEKDAAYVDVNDDLTFLKNNSFIWSSEKSGWNHLYVYDKNGKNEKQLTNGEWEVTGYYGFDEKSGLIFYNSTQNGSINRDVYSVSIQGTNNKRLTTETGTNNASFSSDFSYFINTFSSSITPYVFTLNEAKTGKITREIKNNTTLSNKLKDYNMSPKEYSTISINGNDLNMYTIKPLDFDETKKYPLFMYQYSGPGSQQVANRWGGGNDYWHQMLAQEGYIIVCVDPRGTGLKGRDFKKMTQKELRKYEVEDQIAAAQALGARD
;
A
#
# COMPACT_ATOMS: atom_id res chain seq x y z
N VAL A 1 22.03 5.46 -12.80
CA VAL A 1 21.81 5.09 -11.38
C VAL A 1 20.52 5.70 -10.93
N SER A 2 19.54 4.89 -10.61
CA SER A 2 18.20 5.35 -10.19
C SER A 2 17.88 5.04 -8.72
N ALA A 3 18.67 4.18 -8.07
CA ALA A 3 18.53 3.86 -6.66
C ALA A 3 19.90 3.72 -6.02
N PHE A 4 20.08 4.38 -4.89
CA PHE A 4 21.29 4.29 -4.07
C PHE A 4 20.94 4.48 -2.60
N ASP A 5 21.79 3.97 -1.71
CA ASP A 5 21.67 4.13 -0.27
C ASP A 5 23.06 4.26 0.38
N TRP A 6 23.16 5.15 1.38
CA TRP A 6 24.36 5.38 2.16
C TRP A 6 24.38 4.48 3.38
N ASN A 7 25.55 3.90 3.68
CA ASN A 7 25.70 3.26 4.99
C ASN A 7 25.73 4.29 6.11
N LYS A 8 25.56 3.83 7.33
CA LYS A 8 25.41 4.70 8.52
C LYS A 8 26.63 5.55 8.81
N SER A 9 27.85 5.08 8.51
CA SER A 9 29.10 5.84 8.65
C SER A 9 29.34 6.85 7.53
N GLY A 10 28.63 6.75 6.42
CA GLY A 10 28.76 7.66 5.28
C GLY A 10 30.04 7.44 4.45
N ASP A 11 30.66 6.26 4.54
CA ASP A 11 31.88 5.94 3.81
C ASP A 11 31.66 4.97 2.64
N LYS A 12 30.45 4.39 2.52
CA LYS A 12 30.07 3.51 1.41
C LYS A 12 28.71 3.88 0.83
N ILE A 13 28.60 3.72 -0.49
CA ILE A 13 27.35 3.90 -1.25
C ILE A 13 27.02 2.57 -1.95
N ALA A 14 25.87 1.99 -1.65
CA ALA A 14 25.30 0.94 -2.49
C ALA A 14 24.45 1.56 -3.60
N TYR A 15 24.55 1.07 -4.83
CA TYR A 15 23.74 1.58 -5.94
C TYR A 15 23.43 0.51 -6.97
N ILE A 16 22.31 0.69 -7.68
CA ILE A 16 21.87 -0.20 -8.75
C ILE A 16 22.25 0.42 -10.10
N ARG A 17 22.89 -0.37 -10.96
CA ARG A 17 23.16 -0.04 -12.35
C ARG A 17 22.18 -0.77 -13.25
N PHE A 18 21.63 -0.06 -14.23
CA PHE A 18 20.76 -0.59 -15.28
C PHE A 18 21.51 -0.57 -16.60
N ASP A 19 21.58 -1.72 -17.27
CA ASP A 19 22.10 -1.86 -18.63
C ASP A 19 20.88 -2.08 -19.56
N GLU A 20 20.57 -1.04 -20.34
CA GLU A 20 19.46 -1.02 -21.27
C GLU A 20 19.88 -1.26 -22.72
N THR A 21 21.11 -1.74 -22.96
CA THR A 21 21.68 -1.90 -24.31
C THR A 21 20.77 -2.71 -25.22
N ASN A 22 20.18 -3.79 -24.71
CA ASN A 22 19.31 -4.69 -25.47
C ASN A 22 17.81 -4.41 -25.29
N VAL A 23 17.43 -3.36 -24.55
CA VAL A 23 16.02 -3.00 -24.38
C VAL A 23 15.52 -2.33 -25.67
N PRO A 24 14.38 -2.78 -26.25
CA PRO A 24 13.79 -2.16 -27.42
C PRO A 24 13.42 -0.70 -27.19
N GLU A 25 13.43 0.07 -28.28
CA GLU A 25 12.96 1.47 -28.27
C GLU A 25 11.46 1.54 -28.56
N PHE A 26 10.83 2.48 -27.91
CA PHE A 26 9.44 2.84 -28.12
C PHE A 26 9.34 4.33 -28.43
N SER A 27 8.47 4.68 -29.36
CA SER A 27 8.22 6.04 -29.77
C SER A 27 6.83 6.48 -29.32
N MET A 28 6.73 7.69 -28.79
CA MET A 28 5.47 8.35 -28.41
C MET A 28 5.37 9.72 -29.05
N ASP A 29 4.21 10.04 -29.60
CA ASP A 29 3.88 11.39 -30.00
C ASP A 29 3.49 12.22 -28.77
N ILE A 30 4.22 13.29 -28.53
CA ILE A 30 3.95 14.25 -27.45
C ILE A 30 3.17 15.42 -28.03
N MET A 31 1.90 15.54 -27.65
CA MET A 31 1.05 16.66 -28.00
C MET A 31 1.43 17.88 -27.15
N GLY A 32 2.03 18.90 -27.78
CA GLY A 32 2.37 20.16 -27.19
C GLY A 32 1.40 21.27 -27.59
N GLU A 33 1.86 22.52 -27.54
CA GLU A 33 1.11 23.69 -28.00
C GLU A 33 1.26 23.94 -29.50
N GLU A 34 2.20 23.24 -30.16
CA GLU A 34 2.46 23.33 -31.60
C GLU A 34 1.41 22.57 -32.43
N LEU A 35 1.32 22.90 -33.73
CA LEU A 35 0.38 22.27 -34.64
C LEU A 35 0.67 20.77 -34.86
N TYR A 36 1.93 20.38 -34.82
CA TYR A 36 2.38 19.00 -34.98
C TYR A 36 3.01 18.48 -33.69
N PRO A 37 2.75 17.19 -33.34
CA PRO A 37 3.39 16.57 -32.21
C PRO A 37 4.91 16.43 -32.42
N THR A 38 5.64 16.33 -31.31
CA THR A 38 7.06 15.93 -31.32
C THR A 38 7.16 14.46 -30.93
N GLU A 39 8.06 13.73 -31.61
CA GLU A 39 8.32 12.33 -31.30
C GLU A 39 9.33 12.22 -30.14
N GLN A 40 8.97 11.45 -29.11
CA GLN A 40 9.88 11.09 -28.03
C GLN A 40 10.19 9.61 -28.11
N VAL A 41 11.48 9.28 -28.29
CA VAL A 41 12.00 7.90 -28.34
C VAL A 41 12.70 7.58 -27.03
N PHE A 42 12.38 6.41 -26.44
CA PHE A 42 12.99 5.94 -25.19
C PHE A 42 12.98 4.41 -25.09
N LYS A 43 13.81 3.86 -24.21
CA LYS A 43 13.87 2.42 -23.96
C LYS A 43 12.62 1.97 -23.18
N TYR A 44 11.87 1.01 -23.78
CA TYR A 44 10.63 0.51 -23.17
C TYR A 44 10.35 -0.94 -23.65
N PRO A 45 10.58 -1.94 -22.77
CA PRO A 45 10.29 -3.33 -23.15
C PRO A 45 8.79 -3.59 -23.07
N LYS A 46 8.20 -4.07 -24.15
CA LYS A 46 6.83 -4.58 -24.13
C LYS A 46 6.77 -5.96 -23.49
N ALA A 47 5.56 -6.45 -23.19
CA ALA A 47 5.38 -7.77 -22.62
C ALA A 47 6.06 -8.87 -23.45
N GLY A 48 6.88 -9.69 -22.80
CA GLY A 48 7.64 -10.77 -23.43
C GLY A 48 9.03 -10.39 -23.95
N GLU A 49 9.36 -9.09 -24.05
CA GLU A 49 10.69 -8.64 -24.51
C GLU A 49 11.75 -8.62 -23.39
N GLU A 50 13.00 -8.37 -23.77
CA GLU A 50 14.10 -8.28 -22.81
C GLU A 50 14.01 -7.01 -21.96
N ASN A 51 14.14 -7.16 -20.63
CA ASN A 51 14.26 -6.04 -19.70
C ASN A 51 15.70 -5.57 -19.59
N ALA A 52 15.91 -4.38 -19.02
CA ALA A 52 17.21 -3.94 -18.55
C ALA A 52 17.85 -4.99 -17.63
N LYS A 53 19.15 -5.20 -17.80
CA LYS A 53 19.95 -6.04 -16.89
C LYS A 53 20.38 -5.19 -15.70
N VAL A 54 20.02 -5.64 -14.50
CA VAL A 54 20.36 -4.93 -13.27
C VAL A 54 21.58 -5.55 -12.61
N SER A 55 22.42 -4.71 -12.01
CA SER A 55 23.57 -5.13 -11.20
C SER A 55 23.72 -4.25 -9.97
N LEU A 56 24.16 -4.84 -8.87
CA LEU A 56 24.39 -4.14 -7.60
C LEU A 56 25.87 -3.82 -7.46
N HIS A 57 26.16 -2.60 -7.07
CA HIS A 57 27.53 -2.12 -6.85
C HIS A 57 27.66 -1.47 -5.49
N ILE A 58 28.84 -1.57 -4.89
CA ILE A 58 29.22 -0.84 -3.68
C ILE A 58 30.45 0.03 -4.02
N TYR A 59 30.30 1.32 -3.82
CA TYR A 59 31.37 2.31 -3.94
C TYR A 59 31.94 2.60 -2.56
N ASP A 60 33.23 2.52 -2.40
CA ASP A 60 33.97 2.83 -1.18
C ASP A 60 34.68 4.15 -1.36
N LEU A 61 34.39 5.14 -0.52
CA LEU A 61 34.93 6.50 -0.62
C LEU A 61 36.41 6.56 -0.26
N ALA A 62 36.87 5.72 0.66
CA ALA A 62 38.25 5.75 1.12
C ALA A 62 39.23 5.24 0.05
N SER A 63 38.84 4.21 -0.70
CA SER A 63 39.65 3.64 -1.78
C SER A 63 39.35 4.21 -3.16
N ASP A 64 38.31 5.02 -3.30
CA ASP A 64 37.81 5.56 -4.58
C ASP A 64 37.51 4.45 -5.60
N THR A 65 36.94 3.32 -5.13
CA THR A 65 36.68 2.16 -5.97
C THR A 65 35.24 1.69 -5.91
N SER A 66 34.75 1.18 -7.04
CA SER A 66 33.43 0.53 -7.13
C SER A 66 33.63 -0.97 -7.37
N SER A 67 32.97 -1.79 -6.58
CA SER A 67 32.96 -3.24 -6.71
C SER A 67 31.56 -3.74 -7.08
N ASN A 68 31.50 -4.75 -7.95
CA ASN A 68 30.26 -5.44 -8.28
C ASN A 68 29.97 -6.53 -7.25
N VAL A 69 28.71 -6.65 -6.84
CA VAL A 69 28.22 -7.73 -5.96
C VAL A 69 27.76 -8.90 -6.83
N ALA A 70 28.37 -10.08 -6.65
CA ALA A 70 27.97 -11.29 -7.34
C ALA A 70 26.66 -11.83 -6.75
N ILE A 71 25.57 -11.78 -7.53
CA ILE A 71 24.25 -12.28 -7.14
C ILE A 71 23.97 -13.57 -7.92
N SER A 72 23.62 -14.65 -7.20
CA SER A 72 23.40 -15.98 -7.77
C SER A 72 22.00 -16.56 -7.51
N SER A 73 21.10 -15.81 -6.86
CA SER A 73 19.77 -16.34 -6.48
C SER A 73 18.87 -16.64 -7.67
N PHE A 74 18.92 -15.81 -8.73
CA PHE A 74 18.11 -15.95 -9.94
C PHE A 74 18.93 -15.68 -11.19
N ASN A 75 18.62 -16.35 -12.31
CA ASN A 75 19.26 -16.06 -13.61
C ASN A 75 18.87 -14.68 -14.17
N ASN A 76 17.59 -14.32 -14.03
CA ASN A 76 17.04 -13.00 -14.35
C ASN A 76 16.30 -12.49 -13.11
N TYR A 77 16.66 -11.33 -12.61
CA TYR A 77 16.11 -10.77 -11.39
C TYR A 77 15.92 -9.27 -11.48
N TYR A 78 15.04 -8.78 -10.61
CA TYR A 78 14.90 -7.38 -10.28
C TYR A 78 15.51 -7.12 -8.91
N ILE A 79 15.98 -5.89 -8.70
CA ILE A 79 16.41 -5.40 -7.39
C ILE A 79 15.45 -4.28 -7.00
N PRO A 80 14.28 -4.58 -6.42
CA PRO A 80 13.31 -3.56 -6.06
C PRO A 80 13.77 -2.66 -4.92
N ARG A 81 14.52 -3.19 -3.94
CA ARG A 81 14.97 -2.42 -2.77
C ARG A 81 16.37 -2.84 -2.32
N ILE A 82 17.10 -1.84 -1.86
CA ILE A 82 18.36 -1.99 -1.11
C ILE A 82 18.26 -1.14 0.17
N LYS A 83 18.84 -1.61 1.26
CA LYS A 83 18.85 -0.90 2.53
C LYS A 83 20.01 -1.38 3.40
N TRP A 84 20.84 -0.45 3.86
CA TRP A 84 21.86 -0.81 4.86
C TRP A 84 21.21 -1.22 6.18
N THR A 85 21.82 -2.18 6.87
CA THR A 85 21.42 -2.58 8.21
C THR A 85 21.96 -1.59 9.27
N GLU A 86 21.82 -1.93 10.53
CA GLU A 86 22.48 -1.16 11.62
C GLU A 86 24.01 -1.31 11.61
N GLU A 87 24.53 -2.36 10.95
CA GLU A 87 25.98 -2.58 10.76
C GLU A 87 26.45 -1.88 9.49
N ASN A 88 27.55 -1.11 9.61
CA ASN A 88 28.08 -0.30 8.50
C ASN A 88 28.54 -1.09 7.27
N TYR A 89 28.76 -2.40 7.41
CA TYR A 89 29.26 -3.27 6.36
C TYR A 89 28.22 -4.27 5.82
N LEU A 90 27.01 -4.33 6.42
CA LEU A 90 25.95 -5.24 5.97
C LEU A 90 24.85 -4.48 5.23
N LEU A 91 24.68 -4.83 3.96
CA LEU A 91 23.64 -4.31 3.08
C LEU A 91 22.56 -5.38 2.86
N SER A 92 21.30 -5.05 3.09
CA SER A 92 20.18 -5.89 2.70
C SER A 92 19.72 -5.57 1.28
N VAL A 93 19.37 -6.60 0.52
CA VAL A 93 18.91 -6.48 -0.86
C VAL A 93 17.71 -7.38 -1.07
N GLN A 94 16.61 -6.81 -1.54
CA GLN A 94 15.48 -7.59 -2.01
C GLN A 94 15.72 -7.94 -3.48
N LEU A 95 15.61 -9.22 -3.79
CA LEU A 95 15.72 -9.77 -5.15
C LEU A 95 14.41 -10.42 -5.52
N MET A 96 13.92 -10.17 -6.71
CA MET A 96 12.67 -10.74 -7.19
C MET A 96 12.90 -11.42 -8.54
N ASN A 97 12.33 -12.60 -8.73
CA ASN A 97 12.38 -13.28 -10.02
C ASN A 97 11.51 -12.56 -11.06
N ARG A 98 11.69 -12.88 -12.36
CA ARG A 98 10.94 -12.24 -13.45
C ARG A 98 9.42 -12.44 -13.34
N HIS A 99 8.95 -13.56 -12.81
CA HIS A 99 7.53 -13.82 -12.59
C HIS A 99 6.95 -13.07 -11.37
N GLN A 100 7.83 -12.43 -10.58
CA GLN A 100 7.47 -11.66 -9.39
C GLN A 100 6.69 -12.48 -8.35
N ASN A 101 6.89 -13.77 -8.32
CA ASN A 101 6.25 -14.70 -7.39
C ASN A 101 7.23 -15.34 -6.38
N GLU A 102 8.52 -15.00 -6.47
CA GLU A 102 9.54 -15.34 -5.49
C GLU A 102 10.39 -14.09 -5.18
N LEU A 103 10.55 -13.78 -3.89
CA LEU A 103 11.37 -12.70 -3.39
C LEU A 103 12.37 -13.27 -2.40
N ASP A 104 13.67 -13.03 -2.65
CA ASP A 104 14.76 -13.34 -1.74
C ASP A 104 15.25 -12.05 -1.07
N LEU A 105 15.30 -12.03 0.26
CA LEU A 105 16.03 -11.04 1.03
C LEU A 105 17.42 -11.59 1.31
N ILE A 106 18.45 -10.98 0.74
CA ILE A 106 19.85 -11.36 0.99
C ILE A 106 20.56 -10.28 1.81
N LEU A 107 21.59 -10.69 2.55
CA LEU A 107 22.60 -9.80 3.12
C LEU A 107 23.87 -9.87 2.27
N VAL A 108 24.48 -8.72 2.04
CA VAL A 108 25.78 -8.55 1.38
C VAL A 108 26.76 -8.03 2.43
N ASP A 109 27.85 -8.76 2.64
CA ASP A 109 28.94 -8.34 3.53
C ASP A 109 30.00 -7.58 2.72
N ALA A 110 29.94 -6.25 2.78
CA ALA A 110 30.86 -5.33 2.09
C ALA A 110 32.29 -5.36 2.66
N SER A 111 32.51 -5.96 3.84
CA SER A 111 33.84 -6.14 4.43
C SER A 111 34.55 -7.43 3.96
N ASN A 112 33.79 -8.38 3.39
CA ASN A 112 34.27 -9.70 3.00
C ASN A 112 33.98 -9.98 1.52
N ASN A 113 34.63 -9.22 0.62
CA ASN A 113 34.53 -9.37 -0.84
C ASN A 113 33.08 -9.38 -1.38
N ASN A 114 32.18 -8.65 -0.73
CA ASN A 114 30.76 -8.61 -1.06
C ASN A 114 30.10 -10.01 -1.07
N SER A 115 30.49 -10.88 -0.15
CA SER A 115 29.88 -12.19 0.00
C SER A 115 28.40 -12.05 0.36
N THR A 116 27.57 -12.97 -0.14
CA THR A 116 26.12 -12.92 0.01
C THR A 116 25.59 -14.05 0.87
N LEU A 117 24.56 -13.77 1.67
CA LEU A 117 23.85 -14.74 2.50
C LEU A 117 22.34 -14.57 2.30
N LEU A 118 21.62 -15.64 1.96
CA LEU A 118 20.17 -15.64 1.95
C LEU A 118 19.64 -15.52 3.39
N LEU A 119 18.90 -14.45 3.68
CA LEU A 119 18.36 -14.15 5.00
C LEU A 119 16.90 -14.61 5.12
N HIS A 120 16.07 -14.36 4.10
CA HIS A 120 14.64 -14.68 4.09
C HIS A 120 14.14 -14.92 2.67
N LYS A 121 13.06 -15.68 2.52
CA LYS A 121 12.42 -15.96 1.22
C LYS A 121 10.91 -15.88 1.36
N GLU A 122 10.29 -15.15 0.44
CA GLU A 122 8.85 -15.14 0.23
C GLU A 122 8.52 -15.82 -1.11
N LYS A 123 7.42 -16.57 -1.13
CA LYS A 123 6.90 -17.20 -2.34
C LYS A 123 5.39 -17.26 -2.31
N ASP A 124 4.78 -17.01 -3.45
CA ASP A 124 3.33 -17.09 -3.64
C ASP A 124 3.01 -17.74 -4.99
N ALA A 125 1.85 -18.38 -5.12
CA ALA A 125 1.43 -18.97 -6.39
C ALA A 125 1.09 -17.91 -7.44
N ALA A 126 0.62 -16.73 -7.01
CA ALA A 126 0.27 -15.61 -7.88
C ALA A 126 1.46 -14.62 -7.98
N TYR A 127 1.65 -13.77 -6.99
CA TYR A 127 2.76 -12.81 -6.93
C TYR A 127 3.08 -12.44 -5.48
N VAL A 128 4.29 -11.92 -5.26
CA VAL A 128 4.74 -11.38 -3.98
C VAL A 128 4.85 -9.86 -4.11
N ASP A 129 4.28 -9.12 -3.16
CA ASP A 129 4.45 -7.67 -3.10
C ASP A 129 5.87 -7.32 -2.62
N VAL A 130 6.42 -6.22 -3.13
CA VAL A 130 7.67 -5.65 -2.63
C VAL A 130 7.46 -5.17 -1.20
N ASN A 131 8.40 -5.51 -0.31
CA ASN A 131 8.32 -5.14 1.09
C ASN A 131 9.03 -3.81 1.36
N ASP A 132 8.25 -2.79 1.73
CA ASP A 132 8.76 -1.47 2.12
C ASP A 132 8.89 -1.32 3.65
N ASP A 133 8.36 -2.26 4.43
CA ASP A 133 8.30 -2.21 5.90
C ASP A 133 9.55 -2.80 6.59
N LEU A 134 10.50 -3.34 5.81
CA LEU A 134 11.73 -3.92 6.37
C LEU A 134 12.44 -2.93 7.30
N THR A 135 12.57 -3.33 8.56
CA THR A 135 13.28 -2.54 9.58
C THR A 135 14.22 -3.42 10.38
N PHE A 136 15.52 -3.11 10.32
CA PHE A 136 16.52 -3.75 11.15
C PHE A 136 16.55 -3.11 12.53
N LEU A 137 16.63 -3.94 13.56
CA LEU A 137 16.77 -3.54 14.96
C LEU A 137 18.26 -3.54 15.33
N LYS A 138 18.62 -2.89 16.46
CA LYS A 138 20.03 -2.78 16.91
C LYS A 138 20.77 -4.12 17.07
N ASN A 139 20.03 -5.20 17.32
CA ASN A 139 20.59 -6.56 17.39
C ASN A 139 20.59 -7.29 16.06
N ASN A 140 20.33 -6.59 14.94
CA ASN A 140 20.14 -7.09 13.59
C ASN A 140 18.99 -8.10 13.39
N SER A 141 18.12 -8.31 14.37
CA SER A 141 16.81 -8.87 14.08
C SER A 141 16.03 -7.89 13.21
N PHE A 142 14.99 -8.36 12.51
CA PHE A 142 14.26 -7.48 11.61
C PHE A 142 12.75 -7.69 11.66
N ILE A 143 12.02 -6.61 11.40
CA ILE A 143 10.58 -6.60 11.20
C ILE A 143 10.30 -6.69 9.71
N TRP A 144 9.29 -7.49 9.35
CA TRP A 144 8.88 -7.79 7.98
C TRP A 144 7.36 -7.89 7.89
N SER A 145 6.76 -7.36 6.84
CA SER A 145 5.35 -7.60 6.53
C SER A 145 5.19 -8.71 5.50
N SER A 146 4.18 -9.56 5.65
CA SER A 146 3.92 -10.68 4.76
C SER A 146 2.46 -11.08 4.73
N GLU A 147 1.99 -11.52 3.55
CA GLU A 147 0.65 -12.09 3.34
C GLU A 147 0.60 -13.61 3.51
N LYS A 148 1.67 -14.25 3.98
CA LYS A 148 1.79 -15.72 4.04
C LYS A 148 0.72 -16.41 4.89
N SER A 149 0.13 -15.69 5.86
CA SER A 149 -0.98 -16.17 6.68
C SER A 149 -2.36 -15.98 6.04
N GLY A 150 -2.43 -15.48 4.80
CA GLY A 150 -3.67 -15.15 4.09
C GLY A 150 -4.07 -13.67 4.18
N TRP A 151 -3.44 -12.91 5.07
CA TRP A 151 -3.65 -11.48 5.29
C TRP A 151 -2.30 -10.81 5.53
N ASN A 152 -2.16 -9.53 5.19
CA ASN A 152 -0.91 -8.82 5.43
C ASN A 152 -0.71 -8.54 6.91
N HIS A 153 0.32 -9.14 7.50
CA HIS A 153 0.67 -9.03 8.92
C HIS A 153 2.15 -8.76 9.14
N LEU A 154 2.46 -8.27 10.34
CA LEU A 154 3.83 -8.01 10.79
C LEU A 154 4.43 -9.25 11.45
N TYR A 155 5.69 -9.49 11.14
CA TYR A 155 6.52 -10.58 11.67
C TYR A 155 7.85 -10.01 12.17
N VAL A 156 8.46 -10.69 13.14
CA VAL A 156 9.86 -10.43 13.53
C VAL A 156 10.67 -11.70 13.36
N TYR A 157 11.89 -11.55 12.85
CA TYR A 157 12.88 -12.59 12.65
C TYR A 157 14.15 -12.26 13.41
N ASP A 158 14.92 -13.29 13.80
CA ASP A 158 16.26 -13.06 14.31
C ASP A 158 17.23 -12.61 13.19
N LYS A 159 18.43 -12.24 13.55
CA LYS A 159 19.49 -11.78 12.64
C LYS A 159 19.89 -12.78 11.54
N ASN A 160 19.51 -14.05 11.67
CA ASN A 160 19.78 -15.11 10.70
C ASN A 160 18.54 -15.46 9.84
N GLY A 161 17.46 -14.67 9.92
CA GLY A 161 16.20 -14.93 9.25
C GLY A 161 15.43 -16.15 9.80
N LYS A 162 15.73 -16.54 11.02
CA LYS A 162 15.11 -17.66 11.74
C LYS A 162 14.28 -17.15 12.92
N ASN A 163 13.77 -18.08 13.75
CA ASN A 163 13.00 -17.77 14.95
C ASN A 163 11.88 -16.77 14.67
N GLU A 164 11.14 -17.05 13.59
CA GLU A 164 10.00 -16.24 13.16
C GLU A 164 8.94 -16.15 14.25
N LYS A 165 8.42 -14.94 14.43
CA LYS A 165 7.28 -14.68 15.29
C LYS A 165 6.31 -13.75 14.62
N GLN A 166 5.06 -14.16 14.48
CA GLN A 166 3.97 -13.32 14.01
C GLN A 166 3.56 -12.34 15.13
N LEU A 167 3.51 -11.06 14.81
CA LEU A 167 3.22 -9.96 15.76
C LEU A 167 1.76 -9.54 15.73
N THR A 168 1.14 -9.62 14.56
CA THR A 168 -0.27 -9.29 14.34
C THR A 168 -0.96 -10.46 13.62
N ASN A 169 -2.23 -10.72 13.92
CA ASN A 169 -2.98 -11.83 13.32
C ASN A 169 -4.48 -11.51 13.27
N GLY A 170 -5.20 -12.20 12.40
CA GLY A 170 -6.65 -12.07 12.23
C GLY A 170 -7.06 -11.95 10.77
N GLU A 171 -8.36 -11.87 10.51
CA GLU A 171 -8.94 -11.68 9.17
C GLU A 171 -9.01 -10.16 8.84
N TRP A 172 -7.87 -9.51 8.84
CA TRP A 172 -7.68 -8.09 8.58
C TRP A 172 -6.22 -7.82 8.18
N GLU A 173 -5.94 -6.65 7.63
CA GLU A 173 -4.63 -6.32 7.09
C GLU A 173 -3.97 -5.15 7.83
N VAL A 174 -2.66 -5.27 8.03
CA VAL A 174 -1.79 -4.12 8.24
C VAL A 174 -1.68 -3.38 6.90
N THR A 175 -2.04 -2.10 6.90
CA THR A 175 -2.05 -1.24 5.70
C THR A 175 -0.94 -0.20 5.68
N GLY A 176 -0.20 -0.10 6.76
CA GLY A 176 0.97 0.77 6.91
C GLY A 176 1.73 0.46 8.18
N TYR A 177 3.03 0.44 8.07
CA TYR A 177 3.94 0.31 9.20
C TYR A 177 4.60 1.68 9.46
N TYR A 178 4.50 2.17 10.69
CA TYR A 178 5.04 3.48 11.05
C TYR A 178 6.42 3.41 11.70
N GLY A 179 6.75 2.28 12.34
CA GLY A 179 8.05 2.08 12.96
C GLY A 179 7.99 1.35 14.30
N PHE A 180 9.17 1.20 14.88
CA PHE A 180 9.40 0.55 16.15
C PHE A 180 10.08 1.50 17.14
N ASP A 181 9.48 1.71 18.30
CA ASP A 181 10.11 2.42 19.42
C ASP A 181 10.85 1.42 20.31
N GLU A 182 12.18 1.41 20.21
CA GLU A 182 13.02 0.52 21.01
C GLU A 182 12.92 0.77 22.53
N LYS A 183 12.62 2.01 22.96
CA LYS A 183 12.53 2.36 24.38
C LYS A 183 11.32 1.72 25.04
N SER A 184 10.17 1.77 24.36
CA SER A 184 8.92 1.18 24.86
C SER A 184 8.72 -0.27 24.41
N GLY A 185 9.45 -0.74 23.40
CA GLY A 185 9.25 -2.04 22.74
C GLY A 185 7.96 -2.13 21.95
N LEU A 186 7.39 -0.98 21.52
CA LEU A 186 6.15 -0.88 20.78
C LEU A 186 6.39 -0.69 19.28
N ILE A 187 5.61 -1.39 18.50
CA ILE A 187 5.47 -1.23 17.05
C ILE A 187 4.19 -0.47 16.78
N PHE A 188 4.25 0.52 15.89
CA PHE A 188 3.11 1.31 15.49
C PHE A 188 2.74 1.02 14.03
N TYR A 189 1.45 0.84 13.76
CA TYR A 189 0.97 0.45 12.45
C TYR A 189 -0.46 0.93 12.20
N ASN A 190 -0.87 0.91 10.94
CA ASN A 190 -2.23 1.16 10.49
C ASN A 190 -2.89 -0.15 10.07
N SER A 191 -4.18 -0.33 10.29
CA SER A 191 -4.85 -1.56 9.90
C SER A 191 -6.34 -1.43 9.65
N THR A 192 -6.90 -2.48 9.03
CA THR A 192 -8.33 -2.68 8.79
C THR A 192 -9.02 -3.49 9.89
N GLN A 193 -8.44 -3.63 11.06
CA GLN A 193 -9.00 -4.45 12.16
C GLN A 193 -10.42 -4.01 12.57
N ASN A 194 -10.78 -2.74 12.34
CA ASN A 194 -12.11 -2.19 12.58
C ASN A 194 -12.98 -2.15 11.30
N GLY A 195 -12.81 -3.13 10.42
CA GLY A 195 -13.53 -3.27 9.14
C GLY A 195 -12.75 -2.81 7.93
N SER A 196 -12.93 -3.49 6.80
CA SER A 196 -12.15 -3.30 5.56
C SER A 196 -12.21 -1.89 4.98
N ILE A 197 -13.30 -1.15 5.23
CA ILE A 197 -13.49 0.22 4.74
C ILE A 197 -12.91 1.30 5.67
N ASN A 198 -12.48 0.94 6.88
CA ASN A 198 -11.92 1.85 7.88
C ASN A 198 -10.41 1.68 8.03
N ARG A 199 -9.75 2.66 8.58
CA ARG A 199 -8.33 2.65 8.93
C ARG A 199 -8.14 3.24 10.30
N ASP A 200 -7.40 2.53 11.13
CA ASP A 200 -7.05 2.99 12.47
C ASP A 200 -5.58 2.77 12.78
N VAL A 201 -5.06 3.61 13.67
CA VAL A 201 -3.70 3.51 14.18
C VAL A 201 -3.68 2.59 15.40
N TYR A 202 -2.76 1.66 15.40
CA TYR A 202 -2.56 0.67 16.46
C TYR A 202 -1.13 0.65 16.97
N SER A 203 -0.96 0.09 18.15
CA SER A 203 0.34 -0.35 18.65
C SER A 203 0.28 -1.80 19.08
N VAL A 204 1.39 -2.52 18.96
CA VAL A 204 1.59 -3.88 19.46
C VAL A 204 3.01 -3.99 20.01
N SER A 205 3.23 -4.79 21.07
CA SER A 205 4.57 -5.03 21.55
C SER A 205 5.37 -5.91 20.57
N ILE A 206 6.70 -5.82 20.59
CA ILE A 206 7.60 -6.70 19.81
C ILE A 206 7.42 -8.18 20.17
N GLN A 207 6.74 -8.48 21.28
CA GLN A 207 6.34 -9.82 21.66
C GLN A 207 5.01 -10.27 21.04
N GLY A 208 4.34 -9.43 20.22
CA GLY A 208 3.04 -9.73 19.62
C GLY A 208 1.89 -9.71 20.65
N THR A 209 2.08 -9.05 21.79
CA THR A 209 1.06 -8.89 22.83
C THR A 209 0.65 -7.43 22.98
N ASN A 210 -0.41 -7.16 23.75
CA ASN A 210 -0.89 -5.80 24.01
C ASN A 210 -1.24 -5.02 22.72
N ASN A 211 -1.93 -5.68 21.78
CA ASN A 211 -2.47 -5.01 20.62
C ASN A 211 -3.51 -3.96 21.08
N LYS A 212 -3.28 -2.69 20.75
CA LYS A 212 -4.09 -1.57 21.22
C LYS A 212 -4.42 -0.60 20.09
N ARG A 213 -5.71 -0.30 19.91
CA ARG A 213 -6.17 0.79 19.05
C ARG A 213 -5.86 2.15 19.72
N LEU A 214 -5.25 3.07 18.96
CA LEU A 214 -4.84 4.40 19.43
C LEU A 214 -5.76 5.52 18.94
N THR A 215 -6.54 5.29 17.89
CA THR A 215 -7.53 6.23 17.35
C THR A 215 -8.94 5.78 17.71
N THR A 216 -9.86 6.71 17.91
CA THR A 216 -11.21 6.43 18.42
C THR A 216 -12.28 6.61 17.35
N GLU A 217 -12.09 7.55 16.44
CA GLU A 217 -13.09 7.92 15.44
C GLU A 217 -13.19 6.87 14.33
N THR A 218 -14.40 6.52 13.93
CA THR A 218 -14.65 5.57 12.83
C THR A 218 -14.55 6.28 11.48
N GLY A 219 -13.65 5.81 10.66
CA GLY A 219 -13.32 6.38 9.36
C GLY A 219 -11.92 6.01 8.93
N THR A 220 -11.24 6.93 8.30
CA THR A 220 -9.83 6.76 7.88
C THR A 220 -8.94 7.63 8.76
N ASN A 221 -8.12 6.98 9.56
CA ASN A 221 -7.06 7.57 10.37
C ASN A 221 -5.69 7.22 9.78
N ASN A 222 -4.79 8.20 9.69
CA ASN A 222 -3.38 8.02 9.33
C ASN A 222 -2.51 8.78 10.32
N ALA A 223 -1.33 8.25 10.61
CA ALA A 223 -0.41 8.86 11.56
C ALA A 223 0.90 9.28 10.93
N SER A 224 1.46 10.38 11.44
CA SER A 224 2.84 10.77 11.23
C SER A 224 3.50 10.90 12.60
N PHE A 225 4.43 10.00 12.92
CA PHE A 225 5.08 9.93 14.23
C PHE A 225 6.28 10.88 14.30
N SER A 226 6.52 11.40 15.51
CA SER A 226 7.80 12.05 15.83
C SER A 226 8.94 11.01 15.79
N SER A 227 10.17 11.47 15.54
CA SER A 227 11.34 10.59 15.44
C SER A 227 11.63 9.76 16.71
N ASP A 228 11.18 10.24 17.85
CA ASP A 228 11.32 9.58 19.16
C ASP A 228 10.08 8.78 19.58
N PHE A 229 9.06 8.68 18.72
CA PHE A 229 7.77 8.03 18.99
C PHE A 229 7.06 8.51 20.26
N SER A 230 7.28 9.77 20.69
CA SER A 230 6.55 10.35 21.82
C SER A 230 5.13 10.79 21.42
N TYR A 231 4.97 11.30 20.20
CA TYR A 231 3.73 11.82 19.69
C TYR A 231 3.50 11.40 18.23
N PHE A 232 2.25 11.52 17.78
CA PHE A 232 1.92 11.45 16.37
C PHE A 232 0.86 12.51 15.99
N ILE A 233 0.94 12.99 14.78
CA ILE A 233 -0.14 13.76 14.17
C ILE A 233 -1.09 12.75 13.52
N ASN A 234 -2.33 12.70 14.02
CA ASN A 234 -3.39 11.92 13.37
C ASN A 234 -4.09 12.79 12.33
N THR A 235 -4.25 12.25 11.12
CA THR A 235 -5.09 12.80 10.06
C THR A 235 -6.33 11.93 9.95
N PHE A 236 -7.45 12.42 10.44
CA PHE A 236 -8.73 11.74 10.41
C PHE A 236 -9.66 12.31 9.35
N SER A 237 -10.45 11.46 8.69
CA SER A 237 -11.62 11.84 7.92
C SER A 237 -12.65 10.71 7.86
N SER A 238 -13.90 11.05 7.53
CA SER A 238 -14.93 10.08 7.15
C SER A 238 -15.67 10.57 5.90
N SER A 239 -16.63 9.82 5.40
CA SER A 239 -17.44 10.25 4.26
C SER A 239 -18.19 11.58 4.49
N ILE A 240 -18.47 11.92 5.75
CA ILE A 240 -19.19 13.13 6.16
C ILE A 240 -18.32 14.15 6.91
N THR A 241 -17.10 13.78 7.25
CA THR A 241 -16.20 14.64 8.04
C THR A 241 -14.96 14.97 7.21
N PRO A 242 -14.74 16.23 6.81
CA PRO A 242 -13.51 16.69 6.22
C PRO A 242 -12.32 16.45 7.14
N TYR A 243 -11.09 16.50 6.59
CA TYR A 243 -9.87 16.20 7.33
C TYR A 243 -9.76 16.98 8.65
N VAL A 244 -9.53 16.24 9.73
CA VAL A 244 -9.23 16.74 11.06
C VAL A 244 -7.83 16.31 11.44
N PHE A 245 -7.04 17.23 11.97
CA PHE A 245 -5.66 17.02 12.37
C PHE A 245 -5.52 17.21 13.87
N THR A 246 -5.00 16.19 14.55
CA THR A 246 -4.78 16.22 16.00
C THR A 246 -3.37 15.79 16.35
N LEU A 247 -2.80 16.36 17.40
CA LEU A 247 -1.58 15.87 18.03
C LEU A 247 -1.97 14.89 19.14
N ASN A 248 -1.47 13.67 19.04
CA ASN A 248 -1.78 12.58 19.94
C ASN A 248 -0.54 12.05 20.63
N GLU A 249 -0.66 11.65 21.87
CA GLU A 249 0.37 10.93 22.62
C GLU A 249 0.48 9.50 22.08
N ALA A 250 1.67 9.06 21.64
CA ALA A 250 1.84 7.80 20.94
C ALA A 250 1.49 6.56 21.78
N LYS A 251 1.86 6.56 23.08
CA LYS A 251 1.62 5.42 23.98
C LYS A 251 0.15 5.18 24.28
N THR A 252 -0.64 6.24 24.37
CA THR A 252 -2.02 6.17 24.85
C THR A 252 -3.06 6.40 23.77
N GLY A 253 -2.71 7.13 22.71
CA GLY A 253 -3.62 7.65 21.71
C GLY A 253 -4.33 8.93 22.15
N LYS A 254 -4.09 9.43 23.38
CA LYS A 254 -4.77 10.61 23.92
C LYS A 254 -4.48 11.85 23.08
N ILE A 255 -5.53 12.54 22.65
CA ILE A 255 -5.42 13.82 21.96
C ILE A 255 -4.92 14.87 22.96
N THR A 256 -3.78 15.48 22.66
CA THR A 256 -3.18 16.55 23.46
C THR A 256 -3.51 17.93 22.90
N ARG A 257 -3.72 18.02 21.57
CA ARG A 257 -4.08 19.26 20.90
C ARG A 257 -4.80 18.98 19.59
N GLU A 258 -5.87 19.76 19.33
CA GLU A 258 -6.44 19.88 17.99
C GLU A 258 -5.60 20.89 17.18
N ILE A 259 -5.13 20.48 16.01
CA ILE A 259 -4.33 21.32 15.12
C ILE A 259 -5.26 22.04 14.12
N LYS A 260 -6.17 21.28 13.49
CA LYS A 260 -7.13 21.80 12.52
C LYS A 260 -8.35 20.89 12.46
N ASN A 261 -9.54 21.44 12.57
CA ASN A 261 -10.82 20.70 12.51
C ASN A 261 -11.63 20.95 11.23
N ASN A 262 -11.26 21.94 10.43
CA ASN A 262 -11.95 22.33 9.20
C ASN A 262 -13.44 22.68 9.38
N THR A 263 -13.82 23.18 10.56
CA THR A 263 -15.21 23.53 10.90
C THR A 263 -15.86 24.52 9.91
N THR A 264 -15.07 25.48 9.39
CA THR A 264 -15.54 26.42 8.36
C THR A 264 -16.02 25.70 7.10
N LEU A 265 -15.24 24.69 6.62
CA LEU A 265 -15.64 23.85 5.48
C LEU A 265 -16.88 23.03 5.82
N SER A 266 -16.88 22.35 6.97
CA SER A 266 -18.02 21.53 7.42
C SER A 266 -19.31 22.34 7.53
N ASN A 267 -19.24 23.59 8.00
CA ASN A 267 -20.39 24.47 8.06
C ASN A 267 -20.86 24.90 6.67
N LYS A 268 -19.94 25.26 5.78
CA LYS A 268 -20.28 25.63 4.41
C LYS A 268 -20.93 24.48 3.63
N LEU A 269 -20.52 23.24 3.87
CA LEU A 269 -21.08 22.05 3.20
C LEU A 269 -22.55 21.80 3.58
N LYS A 270 -23.02 22.27 4.73
CA LYS A 270 -24.43 22.18 5.12
C LYS A 270 -25.37 22.93 4.17
N ASP A 271 -24.87 23.97 3.50
CA ASP A 271 -25.66 24.78 2.56
C ASP A 271 -25.91 24.03 1.23
N TYR A 272 -25.20 22.91 0.97
CA TYR A 272 -25.28 22.17 -0.29
C TYR A 272 -26.18 20.93 -0.25
N ASN A 273 -26.85 20.67 0.88
CA ASN A 273 -27.78 19.55 1.04
C ASN A 273 -27.22 18.22 0.50
N MET A 274 -26.03 17.83 0.96
CA MET A 274 -25.36 16.63 0.49
C MET A 274 -26.01 15.35 1.08
N SER A 275 -26.25 14.37 0.22
CA SER A 275 -26.71 13.04 0.62
C SER A 275 -25.58 12.22 1.28
N PRO A 276 -25.85 11.46 2.35
CA PRO A 276 -24.85 10.61 2.98
C PRO A 276 -24.47 9.43 2.06
N LYS A 277 -23.21 8.97 2.18
CA LYS A 277 -22.82 7.66 1.65
C LYS A 277 -23.31 6.58 2.60
N GLU A 278 -24.17 5.70 2.12
CA GLU A 278 -24.63 4.51 2.83
C GLU A 278 -23.71 3.34 2.49
N TYR A 279 -22.96 2.81 3.46
CA TYR A 279 -22.06 1.67 3.28
C TYR A 279 -22.81 0.36 3.56
N SER A 280 -22.61 -0.61 2.68
CA SER A 280 -23.20 -1.96 2.78
C SER A 280 -22.32 -2.97 2.05
N THR A 281 -22.80 -4.22 1.99
CA THR A 281 -22.26 -5.26 1.13
C THR A 281 -23.32 -5.73 0.14
N ILE A 282 -22.88 -6.26 -1.00
CA ILE A 282 -23.71 -6.95 -1.97
C ILE A 282 -23.11 -8.34 -2.23
N SER A 283 -23.91 -9.40 -2.09
CA SER A 283 -23.47 -10.77 -2.37
C SER A 283 -23.55 -11.04 -3.85
N ILE A 284 -22.41 -11.20 -4.50
CA ILE A 284 -22.26 -11.46 -5.95
C ILE A 284 -21.32 -12.65 -6.14
N ASN A 285 -21.75 -13.64 -6.91
CA ASN A 285 -20.97 -14.83 -7.26
C ASN A 285 -20.34 -15.52 -6.04
N GLY A 286 -21.08 -15.57 -4.92
CA GLY A 286 -20.62 -16.18 -3.66
C GLY A 286 -19.63 -15.35 -2.86
N ASN A 287 -19.43 -14.09 -3.21
CA ASN A 287 -18.57 -13.15 -2.49
C ASN A 287 -19.38 -11.95 -1.99
N ASP A 288 -19.11 -11.51 -0.76
CA ASP A 288 -19.65 -10.28 -0.21
C ASP A 288 -18.74 -9.11 -0.62
N LEU A 289 -19.20 -8.29 -1.55
CA LEU A 289 -18.48 -7.14 -2.08
C LEU A 289 -18.84 -5.88 -1.31
N ASN A 290 -17.85 -5.07 -0.94
CA ASN A 290 -18.10 -3.77 -0.33
C ASN A 290 -18.78 -2.83 -1.33
N MET A 291 -19.78 -2.09 -0.86
CA MET A 291 -20.56 -1.16 -1.67
C MET A 291 -20.86 0.11 -0.89
N TYR A 292 -20.91 1.25 -1.57
CA TYR A 292 -21.62 2.42 -1.07
C TYR A 292 -22.70 2.87 -2.04
N THR A 293 -23.74 3.49 -1.50
CA THR A 293 -24.83 4.11 -2.25
C THR A 293 -24.99 5.57 -1.82
N ILE A 294 -25.23 6.47 -2.79
CA ILE A 294 -25.68 7.84 -2.54
C ILE A 294 -27.04 7.98 -3.22
N LYS A 295 -28.07 8.28 -2.43
CA LYS A 295 -29.44 8.43 -2.90
C LYS A 295 -29.83 9.91 -2.98
N PRO A 296 -30.80 10.31 -3.84
CA PRO A 296 -31.44 11.61 -3.75
C PRO A 296 -31.94 11.89 -2.31
N LEU A 297 -31.94 13.14 -1.87
CA LEU A 297 -32.43 13.49 -0.52
C LEU A 297 -33.92 13.20 -0.34
N ASP A 298 -34.68 13.33 -1.43
CA ASP A 298 -36.10 13.03 -1.52
C ASP A 298 -36.40 11.63 -2.03
N PHE A 299 -35.44 10.70 -1.79
CA PHE A 299 -35.57 9.32 -2.25
C PHE A 299 -36.85 8.67 -1.73
N ASP A 300 -37.62 8.12 -2.64
CA ASP A 300 -38.90 7.45 -2.40
C ASP A 300 -38.78 6.03 -2.98
N GLU A 301 -38.80 5.01 -2.11
CA GLU A 301 -38.62 3.61 -2.50
C GLU A 301 -39.73 3.07 -3.44
N THR A 302 -40.83 3.80 -3.58
CA THR A 302 -41.92 3.44 -4.51
C THR A 302 -41.66 3.92 -5.95
N LYS A 303 -40.59 4.71 -6.17
CA LYS A 303 -40.23 5.27 -7.47
C LYS A 303 -39.01 4.58 -8.06
N LYS A 304 -38.88 4.67 -9.37
CA LYS A 304 -37.68 4.20 -10.10
C LYS A 304 -36.75 5.39 -10.40
N TYR A 305 -35.46 5.14 -10.23
CA TYR A 305 -34.41 6.13 -10.40
C TYR A 305 -33.37 5.62 -11.40
N PRO A 306 -32.76 6.49 -12.21
CA PRO A 306 -31.61 6.11 -13.00
C PRO A 306 -30.43 5.79 -12.07
N LEU A 307 -29.75 4.66 -12.34
CA LEU A 307 -28.61 4.20 -11.60
C LEU A 307 -27.31 4.61 -12.31
N PHE A 308 -26.41 5.28 -11.57
CA PHE A 308 -25.04 5.57 -12.03
C PHE A 308 -24.06 4.74 -11.23
N MET A 309 -23.36 3.81 -11.88
CA MET A 309 -22.33 2.98 -11.27
C MET A 309 -20.95 3.57 -11.52
N TYR A 310 -20.24 3.93 -10.44
CA TYR A 310 -18.84 4.34 -10.47
C TYR A 310 -17.95 3.17 -10.04
N GLN A 311 -16.83 2.98 -10.73
CA GLN A 311 -15.88 1.91 -10.37
C GLN A 311 -14.46 2.24 -10.85
N TYR A 312 -13.47 1.64 -10.21
CA TYR A 312 -12.07 1.57 -10.66
C TYR A 312 -11.65 0.13 -10.91
N SER A 313 -11.93 -0.77 -9.94
CA SER A 313 -11.76 -2.24 -10.03
C SER A 313 -10.33 -2.73 -10.28
N GLY A 314 -9.31 -1.89 -10.08
CA GLY A 314 -7.92 -2.31 -10.26
C GLY A 314 -7.45 -3.29 -9.17
N PRO A 315 -6.52 -4.23 -9.48
CA PRO A 315 -5.99 -5.17 -8.49
C PRO A 315 -5.40 -4.45 -7.28
N GLY A 316 -5.78 -4.91 -6.07
CA GLY A 316 -5.36 -4.32 -4.81
C GLY A 316 -5.89 -2.91 -4.52
N SER A 317 -6.70 -2.31 -5.42
CA SER A 317 -7.31 -1.00 -5.21
C SER A 317 -8.50 -1.07 -4.24
N GLN A 318 -8.93 0.09 -3.74
CA GLN A 318 -10.15 0.24 -2.96
C GLN A 318 -10.82 1.57 -3.26
N GLN A 319 -12.09 1.55 -3.67
CA GLN A 319 -12.94 2.74 -3.83
C GLN A 319 -13.93 2.89 -2.69
N VAL A 320 -14.46 1.79 -2.18
CA VAL A 320 -15.41 1.78 -1.06
C VAL A 320 -14.64 1.91 0.26
N ALA A 321 -14.38 3.15 0.66
CA ALA A 321 -13.67 3.48 1.90
C ALA A 321 -14.37 4.61 2.64
N ASN A 322 -14.41 4.51 3.96
CA ASN A 322 -14.98 5.55 4.83
C ASN A 322 -13.96 6.68 5.02
N ARG A 323 -13.87 7.53 4.02
CA ARG A 323 -12.96 8.68 3.99
C ARG A 323 -13.58 9.86 3.24
N TRP A 324 -13.02 11.03 3.44
CA TRP A 324 -13.40 12.23 2.69
C TRP A 324 -12.95 12.10 1.23
N GLY A 325 -13.89 12.20 0.29
CA GLY A 325 -13.64 11.88 -1.10
C GLY A 325 -13.23 13.06 -1.99
N GLY A 326 -13.45 14.30 -1.56
CA GLY A 326 -13.06 15.49 -2.34
C GLY A 326 -13.87 15.71 -3.61
N GLY A 327 -13.20 16.13 -4.71
CA GLY A 327 -13.86 16.65 -5.92
C GLY A 327 -14.81 15.67 -6.63
N ASN A 328 -14.46 14.39 -6.74
CA ASN A 328 -15.34 13.39 -7.35
C ASN A 328 -16.63 13.19 -6.58
N ASP A 329 -16.58 13.30 -5.25
CA ASP A 329 -17.77 13.19 -4.43
C ASP A 329 -18.76 14.34 -4.70
N TYR A 330 -18.29 15.55 -4.98
CA TYR A 330 -19.17 16.66 -5.32
C TYR A 330 -19.90 16.44 -6.64
N TRP A 331 -19.25 15.84 -7.63
CA TRP A 331 -19.93 15.46 -8.87
C TRP A 331 -20.99 14.39 -8.64
N HIS A 332 -20.70 13.38 -7.81
CA HIS A 332 -21.68 12.37 -7.42
C HIS A 332 -22.86 12.99 -6.66
N GLN A 333 -22.60 13.97 -5.78
CA GLN A 333 -23.65 14.69 -5.06
C GLN A 333 -24.55 15.50 -6.01
N MET A 334 -23.95 16.16 -7.01
CA MET A 334 -24.73 16.87 -8.03
C MET A 334 -25.65 15.91 -8.79
N LEU A 335 -25.15 14.75 -9.23
CA LEU A 335 -26.00 13.74 -9.89
C LEU A 335 -27.11 13.22 -8.98
N ALA A 336 -26.82 13.02 -7.67
CA ALA A 336 -27.87 12.61 -6.72
C ALA A 336 -28.98 13.67 -6.58
N GLN A 337 -28.63 14.95 -6.61
CA GLN A 337 -29.61 16.06 -6.61
C GLN A 337 -30.43 16.12 -7.91
N GLU A 338 -29.86 15.65 -9.02
CA GLU A 338 -30.55 15.48 -10.31
C GLU A 338 -31.37 14.17 -10.41
N GLY A 339 -31.51 13.45 -9.30
CA GLY A 339 -32.37 12.27 -9.19
C GLY A 339 -31.69 10.95 -9.57
N TYR A 340 -30.36 10.87 -9.62
CA TYR A 340 -29.64 9.61 -9.83
C TYR A 340 -29.36 8.93 -8.50
N ILE A 341 -29.39 7.59 -8.49
CA ILE A 341 -28.76 6.79 -7.45
C ILE A 341 -27.33 6.49 -7.89
N ILE A 342 -26.36 6.87 -7.06
CA ILE A 342 -24.95 6.58 -7.31
C ILE A 342 -24.53 5.36 -6.51
N VAL A 343 -23.89 4.40 -7.16
CA VAL A 343 -23.37 3.19 -6.51
C VAL A 343 -21.90 2.98 -6.90
N CYS A 344 -21.11 2.54 -5.94
CA CYS A 344 -19.78 2.02 -6.17
C CYS A 344 -19.66 0.64 -5.51
N VAL A 345 -19.14 -0.34 -6.25
CA VAL A 345 -18.88 -1.70 -5.77
C VAL A 345 -17.41 -2.01 -6.00
N ASP A 346 -16.73 -2.46 -4.94
CA ASP A 346 -15.37 -3.01 -5.05
C ASP A 346 -15.47 -4.51 -5.38
N PRO A 347 -15.16 -4.94 -6.63
CA PRO A 347 -15.30 -6.32 -7.08
C PRO A 347 -14.17 -7.21 -6.59
N ARG A 348 -14.22 -8.51 -6.94
CA ARG A 348 -13.09 -9.44 -6.74
C ARG A 348 -11.80 -8.87 -7.33
N GLY A 349 -10.68 -9.10 -6.64
CA GLY A 349 -9.36 -8.56 -6.98
C GLY A 349 -9.02 -7.25 -6.27
N THR A 350 -10.00 -6.55 -5.68
CA THR A 350 -9.71 -5.36 -4.86
C THR A 350 -9.02 -5.74 -3.55
N GLY A 351 -8.34 -4.79 -2.90
CA GLY A 351 -7.55 -5.03 -1.69
C GLY A 351 -8.37 -5.11 -0.41
N LEU A 352 -7.69 -5.46 0.68
CA LEU A 352 -8.17 -5.37 2.05
C LEU A 352 -9.25 -6.37 2.45
N LYS A 353 -9.34 -7.44 1.68
CA LYS A 353 -10.17 -8.62 1.94
C LYS A 353 -9.36 -9.92 1.90
N GLY A 354 -8.06 -9.80 2.17
CA GLY A 354 -7.11 -10.89 2.20
C GLY A 354 -6.44 -11.18 0.87
N ARG A 355 -5.32 -11.91 0.98
CA ARG A 355 -4.43 -12.27 -0.13
C ARG A 355 -5.16 -12.97 -1.28
N ASP A 356 -5.96 -13.98 -0.97
CA ASP A 356 -6.59 -14.84 -1.99
C ASP A 356 -7.66 -14.06 -2.76
N PHE A 357 -8.41 -13.18 -2.08
CA PHE A 357 -9.38 -12.29 -2.72
C PHE A 357 -8.67 -11.26 -3.64
N LYS A 358 -7.58 -10.64 -3.18
CA LYS A 358 -6.79 -9.69 -3.95
C LYS A 358 -6.14 -10.33 -5.18
N LYS A 359 -5.55 -11.53 -5.02
CA LYS A 359 -4.71 -12.15 -6.05
C LYS A 359 -5.46 -13.04 -7.05
N MET A 360 -6.76 -13.26 -6.88
CA MET A 360 -7.53 -14.13 -7.78
C MET A 360 -7.60 -13.63 -9.23
N THR A 361 -7.35 -12.34 -9.47
CA THR A 361 -7.30 -11.76 -10.81
C THR A 361 -5.96 -11.95 -11.53
N GLN A 362 -4.99 -12.65 -10.89
CA GLN A 362 -3.68 -12.92 -11.49
C GLN A 362 -3.81 -13.66 -12.83
N LYS A 363 -3.29 -13.06 -13.91
CA LYS A 363 -3.41 -13.52 -15.32
C LYS A 363 -4.84 -13.57 -15.87
N GLU A 364 -5.82 -13.10 -15.12
CA GLU A 364 -7.25 -13.10 -15.46
C GLU A 364 -7.87 -11.69 -15.33
N LEU A 365 -7.06 -10.64 -15.56
CA LEU A 365 -7.52 -9.26 -15.49
C LEU A 365 -8.74 -9.02 -16.38
N ARG A 366 -9.69 -8.24 -15.90
CA ARG A 366 -10.99 -7.89 -16.49
C ARG A 366 -12.04 -9.00 -16.43
N LYS A 367 -11.71 -10.23 -16.14
CA LYS A 367 -12.68 -11.32 -16.08
C LYS A 367 -13.60 -11.16 -14.87
N TYR A 368 -13.03 -11.26 -13.69
CA TYR A 368 -13.80 -11.20 -12.43
C TYR A 368 -14.39 -9.83 -12.17
N GLU A 369 -13.66 -8.78 -12.50
CA GLU A 369 -14.11 -7.40 -12.33
C GLU A 369 -15.35 -7.11 -13.18
N VAL A 370 -15.36 -7.54 -14.46
CA VAL A 370 -16.49 -7.35 -15.37
C VAL A 370 -17.67 -8.21 -14.97
N GLU A 371 -17.45 -9.50 -14.64
CA GLU A 371 -18.50 -10.40 -14.16
C GLU A 371 -19.22 -9.83 -12.94
N ASP A 372 -18.46 -9.32 -11.94
CA ASP A 372 -19.03 -8.78 -10.72
C ASP A 372 -19.77 -7.48 -10.93
N GLN A 373 -19.23 -6.56 -11.76
CA GLN A 373 -19.89 -5.29 -12.07
C GLN A 373 -21.21 -5.50 -12.83
N ILE A 374 -21.24 -6.42 -13.82
CA ILE A 374 -22.48 -6.77 -14.54
C ILE A 374 -23.50 -7.39 -13.59
N ALA A 375 -23.09 -8.36 -12.78
CA ALA A 375 -24.00 -9.02 -11.83
C ALA A 375 -24.52 -8.04 -10.76
N ALA A 376 -23.67 -7.12 -10.29
CA ALA A 376 -24.09 -6.06 -9.37
C ALA A 376 -25.12 -5.11 -10.03
N ALA A 377 -24.88 -4.69 -11.29
CA ALA A 377 -25.81 -3.86 -12.04
C ALA A 377 -27.18 -4.55 -12.20
N GLN A 378 -27.19 -5.85 -12.55
CA GLN A 378 -28.40 -6.64 -12.67
C GLN A 378 -29.16 -6.78 -11.34
N ALA A 379 -28.42 -7.10 -10.26
CA ALA A 379 -29.01 -7.24 -8.92
C ALA A 379 -29.59 -5.93 -8.39
N LEU A 380 -28.95 -4.80 -8.69
CA LEU A 380 -29.43 -3.46 -8.28
C LEU A 380 -30.60 -3.01 -9.14
N GLY A 381 -30.58 -3.27 -10.45
CA GLY A 381 -31.67 -2.92 -11.36
C GLY A 381 -32.92 -3.78 -11.20
N ALA A 382 -32.81 -4.96 -10.54
CA ALA A 382 -33.96 -5.82 -10.21
C ALA A 382 -34.62 -5.47 -8.86
N ARG A 383 -34.07 -4.52 -8.11
CA ARG A 383 -34.71 -4.00 -6.87
C ARG A 383 -35.88 -3.10 -7.30
N ASP A 384 -37.06 -3.51 -6.84
CA ASP A 384 -38.30 -2.74 -7.08
C ASP A 384 -38.30 -1.38 -6.37
#